data_426839088e21dfcfad2b62fe7d95473c
#
_entry.id   426839088e21dfcfad2b62fe7d95473c
#
_cell.length_a   1.000
_cell.length_b   1.000
_cell.length_c   1.000
_cell.angle_alpha   90.00
_cell.angle_beta   90.00
_cell.angle_gamma   90.00
#
_symmetry.space_group_name_H-M   'P 1'
#
loop_
_entity.id
_entity.type
_entity.pdbx_description
1 polymer ?
#
loop_
_entity_poly.entity_id
_entity_poly.type
_entity_poly.pdbx_seq_one_letter_code
_entity_poly.pdbx_strand_id
1 'polypeptide(L)'
;MVKGIQKGFYLNIAGGKVKKSILMAEDIAHPLPLLEEKGGIYNVCDSYQPTFGEISSSVAKQLGKHKPFSIPYWMAWCMAKVGDLLGSNAPINSYKLEKMTKSLTFSNAKARKELGWEPLDVLTNYKV
;
A
#
# COMPACT_ATOMS: atom_id res chain seq x y z
N MET A 1 3.57 -1.04 -8.36
CA MET A 1 4.79 -0.98 -7.51
C MET A 1 5.84 -1.98 -7.98
N VAL A 2 5.64 -3.30 -7.88
CA VAL A 2 6.61 -4.35 -8.23
C VAL A 2 7.23 -4.15 -9.61
N LYS A 3 6.41 -4.09 -10.67
CA LYS A 3 6.88 -3.83 -12.05
C LYS A 3 7.70 -2.54 -12.19
N GLY A 4 7.36 -1.50 -11.44
CA GLY A 4 8.11 -0.23 -11.46
C GLY A 4 9.48 -0.37 -10.81
N ILE A 5 9.58 -1.12 -9.70
CA ILE A 5 10.84 -1.41 -9.01
C ILE A 5 11.73 -2.31 -9.88
N GLN A 6 11.16 -3.34 -10.50
CA GLN A 6 11.88 -4.22 -11.43
C GLN A 6 12.53 -3.44 -12.58
N LYS A 7 11.79 -2.47 -13.14
CA LYS A 7 12.25 -1.61 -14.25
C LYS A 7 13.10 -0.41 -13.80
N GLY A 8 13.27 -0.18 -12.49
CA GLY A 8 14.03 0.94 -11.95
C GLY A 8 13.35 2.31 -12.02
N PHE A 9 12.06 2.37 -12.33
CA PHE A 9 11.29 3.63 -12.48
C PHE A 9 10.40 3.98 -11.28
N TYR A 10 10.45 3.19 -10.21
CA TYR A 10 9.62 3.47 -9.03
C TYR A 10 10.26 4.52 -8.13
N LEU A 11 9.49 5.54 -7.80
CA LEU A 11 9.90 6.64 -6.91
C LEU A 11 8.97 6.70 -5.70
N ASN A 12 9.54 6.87 -4.52
CA ASN A 12 8.79 7.21 -3.33
C ASN A 12 8.55 8.72 -3.29
N ILE A 13 7.32 9.13 -2.98
CA ILE A 13 6.95 10.53 -2.83
C ILE A 13 7.01 10.88 -1.34
N ALA A 14 7.60 12.03 -1.01
CA ALA A 14 7.71 12.54 0.36
C ALA A 14 8.27 11.50 1.36
N GLY A 15 9.29 10.75 0.95
CA GLY A 15 9.91 9.72 1.76
C GLY A 15 9.10 8.42 1.88
N GLY A 16 7.99 8.29 1.15
CA GLY A 16 7.11 7.12 1.25
C GLY A 16 6.42 6.97 2.59
N LYS A 17 6.24 8.06 3.35
CA LYS A 17 5.70 8.05 4.73
C LYS A 17 4.20 7.73 4.82
N VAL A 18 3.51 7.70 3.71
CA VAL A 18 2.07 7.46 3.63
C VAL A 18 1.75 6.00 3.99
N LYS A 19 0.82 5.83 4.91
CA LYS A 19 0.35 4.50 5.35
C LYS A 19 -0.89 4.07 4.59
N LYS A 20 -0.99 2.79 4.30
CA LYS A 20 -2.18 2.16 3.74
C LYS A 20 -2.50 0.89 4.50
N SER A 21 -3.77 0.67 4.77
CA SER A 21 -4.23 -0.66 5.17
C SER A 21 -4.11 -1.59 3.98
N ILE A 22 -3.41 -2.67 4.19
CA ILE A 22 -3.20 -3.75 3.22
C ILE A 22 -3.56 -5.08 3.87
N LEU A 23 -3.73 -6.10 3.07
CA LEU A 23 -4.02 -7.45 3.50
C LEU A 23 -3.47 -8.42 2.47
N MET A 24 -2.95 -9.55 2.90
CA MET A 24 -2.61 -10.64 2.00
C MET A 24 -3.89 -11.34 1.52
N ALA A 25 -3.91 -11.75 0.26
CA ALA A 25 -5.08 -12.41 -0.31
C ALA A 25 -5.39 -13.74 0.41
N GLU A 26 -4.35 -14.43 0.85
CA GLU A 26 -4.46 -15.70 1.58
C GLU A 26 -5.15 -15.51 2.95
N ASP A 27 -4.93 -14.36 3.60
CA ASP A 27 -5.52 -14.07 4.91
C ASP A 27 -7.03 -13.83 4.87
N ILE A 28 -7.57 -13.47 3.71
CA ILE A 28 -9.02 -13.24 3.58
C ILE A 28 -9.82 -14.51 3.70
N ALA A 29 -9.24 -15.66 3.34
CA ALA A 29 -9.90 -16.94 3.40
C ALA A 29 -10.22 -17.40 4.83
N HIS A 30 -9.40 -17.00 5.80
CA HIS A 30 -9.56 -17.41 7.20
C HIS A 30 -10.79 -16.85 7.89
N PRO A 31 -11.11 -15.54 7.79
CA PRO A 31 -12.29 -14.97 8.46
C PRO A 31 -13.62 -15.24 7.74
N LEU A 32 -13.62 -15.70 6.47
CA LEU A 32 -14.85 -15.86 5.70
C LEU A 32 -15.89 -16.77 6.35
N PRO A 33 -15.56 -18.00 6.82
CA PRO A 33 -16.55 -18.85 7.50
C PRO A 33 -17.11 -18.21 8.78
N LEU A 34 -16.26 -17.51 9.52
CA LEU A 34 -16.65 -16.82 10.77
C LEU A 34 -17.56 -15.61 10.49
N LEU A 35 -17.36 -14.93 9.37
CA LEU A 35 -18.21 -13.85 8.91
C LEU A 35 -19.60 -14.33 8.52
N GLU A 36 -19.70 -15.51 7.92
CA GLU A 36 -20.96 -16.13 7.54
C GLU A 36 -21.81 -16.46 8.78
N GLU A 37 -21.19 -16.98 9.83
CA GLU A 37 -21.90 -17.31 11.08
C GLU A 37 -22.33 -16.08 11.86
N LYS A 38 -21.47 -15.06 11.99
CA LYS A 38 -21.72 -13.89 12.85
C LYS A 38 -22.45 -12.77 12.13
N GLY A 39 -22.32 -12.67 10.84
CA GLY A 39 -22.84 -11.55 10.06
C GLY A 39 -22.18 -10.21 10.42
N GLY A 40 -22.66 -9.11 9.84
CA GLY A 40 -22.20 -7.77 10.14
C GLY A 40 -21.14 -7.23 9.17
N ILE A 41 -20.61 -6.05 9.49
CA ILE A 41 -19.58 -5.36 8.68
C ILE A 41 -18.28 -5.30 9.48
N TYR A 42 -17.20 -5.74 8.85
CA TYR A 42 -15.87 -5.78 9.44
C TYR A 42 -14.83 -5.20 8.48
N ASN A 43 -13.89 -4.43 9.02
CA ASN A 43 -12.70 -4.05 8.30
C ASN A 43 -11.65 -5.15 8.47
N VAL A 44 -11.20 -5.71 7.35
CA VAL A 44 -10.18 -6.77 7.32
C VAL A 44 -8.92 -6.17 6.74
N CYS A 45 -7.89 -6.04 7.55
CA CYS A 45 -6.59 -5.53 7.15
C CYS A 45 -5.51 -6.02 8.11
N ASP A 46 -4.25 -5.91 7.68
CA ASP A 46 -3.10 -6.21 8.51
C ASP A 46 -3.14 -5.40 9.82
N SER A 47 -2.67 -5.97 10.89
CA SER A 47 -2.54 -5.29 12.19
C SER A 47 -1.45 -4.22 12.16
N TYR A 48 -0.37 -4.46 11.42
CA TYR A 48 0.64 -3.45 11.10
C TYR A 48 0.29 -2.76 9.79
N GLN A 49 0.27 -1.44 9.81
CA GLN A 49 -0.06 -0.62 8.64
C GLN A 49 1.23 0.00 8.08
N PRO A 50 1.89 -0.68 7.15
CA PRO A 50 3.17 -0.23 6.64
C PRO A 50 3.05 1.02 5.79
N THR A 51 4.15 1.75 5.73
CA THR A 51 4.32 2.86 4.80
C THR A 51 4.66 2.35 3.40
N PHE A 52 4.40 3.14 2.38
CA PHE A 52 4.86 2.82 1.03
C PHE A 52 6.38 2.67 0.93
N GLY A 53 7.12 3.42 1.74
CA GLY A 53 8.58 3.30 1.82
C GLY A 53 9.03 1.93 2.34
N GLU A 54 8.36 1.40 3.36
CA GLU A 54 8.66 0.06 3.90
C GLU A 54 8.30 -1.02 2.89
N ILE A 55 7.11 -0.96 2.29
CA ILE A 55 6.68 -1.93 1.28
C ILE A 55 7.64 -1.91 0.09
N SER A 56 7.95 -0.73 -0.46
CA SER A 56 8.84 -0.61 -1.62
C SER A 56 10.26 -1.07 -1.33
N SER A 57 10.74 -0.84 -0.10
CA SER A 57 12.07 -1.30 0.34
C SER A 57 12.12 -2.82 0.50
N SER A 58 11.05 -3.42 1.08
CA SER A 58 10.93 -4.88 1.18
C SER A 58 10.93 -5.54 -0.21
N VAL A 59 10.10 -5.03 -1.12
CA VAL A 59 10.02 -5.52 -2.51
C VAL A 59 11.36 -5.36 -3.23
N ALA A 60 12.03 -4.20 -3.09
CA ALA A 60 13.33 -3.97 -3.72
C ALA A 60 14.39 -4.96 -3.19
N LYS A 61 14.41 -5.20 -1.88
CA LYS A 61 15.30 -6.19 -1.26
C LYS A 61 15.08 -7.60 -1.81
N GLN A 62 13.83 -8.03 -1.93
CA GLN A 62 13.49 -9.35 -2.47
C GLN A 62 13.90 -9.50 -3.95
N LEU A 63 13.81 -8.42 -4.72
CA LEU A 63 14.21 -8.39 -6.14
C LEU A 63 15.70 -8.18 -6.36
N GLY A 64 16.52 -8.06 -5.29
CA GLY A 64 17.96 -7.74 -5.41
C GLY A 64 18.21 -6.36 -6.01
N LYS A 65 17.28 -5.41 -5.85
CA LYS A 65 17.39 -4.04 -6.37
C LYS A 65 17.70 -3.05 -5.26
N HIS A 66 18.27 -1.91 -5.66
CA HIS A 66 18.46 -0.80 -4.73
C HIS A 66 17.13 -0.24 -4.24
N LYS A 67 17.14 0.29 -3.01
CA LYS A 67 15.99 0.97 -2.43
C LYS A 67 15.52 2.08 -3.37
N PRO A 68 14.21 2.19 -3.65
CA PRO A 68 13.67 3.22 -4.52
C PRO A 68 14.01 4.63 -4.05
N PHE A 69 14.36 5.48 -4.99
CA PHE A 69 14.66 6.88 -4.74
C PHE A 69 13.44 7.60 -4.20
N SER A 70 13.67 8.55 -3.31
CA SER A 70 12.59 9.38 -2.77
C SER A 70 12.69 10.80 -3.32
N ILE A 71 11.57 11.31 -3.84
CA ILE A 71 11.46 12.70 -4.28
C ILE A 71 10.64 13.50 -3.28
N PRO A 72 10.99 14.77 -3.04
CA PRO A 72 10.19 15.64 -2.18
C PRO A 72 8.82 15.94 -2.81
N TYR A 73 7.85 16.26 -1.96
CA TYR A 73 6.47 16.47 -2.40
C TYR A 73 6.33 17.58 -3.48
N TRP A 74 7.07 18.68 -3.34
CA TRP A 74 7.00 19.79 -4.28
C TRP A 74 7.42 19.38 -5.71
N MET A 75 8.44 18.52 -5.85
CA MET A 75 8.83 17.98 -7.17
C MET A 75 7.73 17.11 -7.76
N ALA A 76 7.16 16.21 -6.95
CA ALA A 76 6.05 15.37 -7.38
C ALA A 76 4.83 16.21 -7.78
N TRP A 77 4.58 17.31 -7.08
CA TRP A 77 3.51 18.25 -7.42
C TRP A 77 3.74 18.95 -8.77
N CYS A 78 4.97 19.44 -9.04
CA CYS A 78 5.30 20.01 -10.35
C CYS A 78 5.12 18.99 -11.48
N MET A 79 5.61 17.75 -11.27
CA MET A 79 5.43 16.66 -12.25
C MET A 79 3.95 16.34 -12.48
N ALA A 80 3.13 16.35 -11.42
CA ALA A 80 1.70 16.10 -11.52
C ALA A 80 0.97 17.20 -12.30
N LYS A 81 1.36 18.47 -12.15
CA LYS A 81 0.83 19.58 -12.91
C LYS A 81 1.15 19.47 -14.41
N VAL A 82 2.37 19.07 -14.76
CA VAL A 82 2.72 18.74 -16.14
C VAL A 82 1.89 17.55 -16.64
N GLY A 83 1.71 16.53 -15.80
CA GLY A 83 0.86 15.39 -16.12
C GLY A 83 -0.61 15.73 -16.36
N ASP A 84 -1.15 16.73 -15.66
CA ASP A 84 -2.53 17.21 -15.88
C ASP A 84 -2.70 17.78 -17.30
N LEU A 85 -1.64 18.41 -17.87
CA LEU A 85 -1.63 18.90 -19.24
C LEU A 85 -1.55 17.77 -20.29
N LEU A 86 -0.88 16.66 -19.93
CA LEU A 86 -0.76 15.48 -20.79
C LEU A 86 -1.99 14.55 -20.74
N GLY A 87 -2.95 14.85 -19.87
CA GLY A 87 -4.21 14.13 -19.77
C GLY A 87 -4.13 12.81 -19.02
N SER A 88 -5.14 11.95 -19.24
CA SER A 88 -5.33 10.69 -18.47
C SER A 88 -4.20 9.66 -18.63
N ASN A 89 -3.45 9.74 -19.71
CA ASN A 89 -2.36 8.80 -20.02
C ASN A 89 -1.05 9.14 -19.28
N ALA A 90 -0.99 10.29 -18.59
CA ALA A 90 0.19 10.67 -17.83
C ALA A 90 0.50 9.64 -16.71
N PRO A 91 1.78 9.28 -16.51
CA PRO A 91 2.18 8.35 -15.46
C PRO A 91 1.86 8.89 -14.06
N ILE A 92 1.91 10.22 -13.88
CA ILE A 92 1.51 10.93 -12.67
C ILE A 92 0.68 12.16 -13.06
N ASN A 93 -0.39 12.42 -12.32
CA ASN A 93 -1.22 13.62 -12.40
C ASN A 93 -1.68 14.01 -10.98
N SER A 94 -2.33 15.17 -10.82
CA SER A 94 -2.75 15.68 -9.50
C SER A 94 -3.64 14.70 -8.75
N TYR A 95 -4.55 14.01 -9.43
CA TYR A 95 -5.42 13.01 -8.82
C TYR A 95 -4.67 11.77 -8.31
N LYS A 96 -3.73 11.26 -9.11
CA LYS A 96 -2.88 10.14 -8.70
C LYS A 96 -1.96 10.53 -7.54
N LEU A 97 -1.39 11.75 -7.59
CA LEU A 97 -0.56 12.29 -6.53
C LEU A 97 -1.33 12.39 -5.21
N GLU A 98 -2.53 12.94 -5.23
CA GLU A 98 -3.38 13.03 -4.04
C GLU A 98 -3.64 11.65 -3.42
N LYS A 99 -4.01 10.66 -4.23
CA LYS A 99 -4.21 9.27 -3.77
C LYS A 99 -2.94 8.66 -3.18
N MET A 100 -1.78 9.00 -3.72
CA MET A 100 -0.49 8.46 -3.25
C MET A 100 0.02 9.14 -1.99
N THR A 101 -0.46 10.35 -1.68
CA THR A 101 0.03 11.15 -0.55
C THR A 101 -0.92 11.19 0.65
N LYS A 102 -2.17 10.77 0.49
CA LYS A 102 -3.12 10.63 1.59
C LYS A 102 -3.03 9.24 2.21
N SER A 103 -2.84 9.19 3.53
CA SER A 103 -2.96 7.94 4.29
C SER A 103 -4.41 7.47 4.27
N LEU A 104 -4.60 6.17 4.09
CA LEU A 104 -5.89 5.52 4.15
C LEU A 104 -5.73 4.25 4.98
N THR A 105 -6.10 4.36 6.25
CA THR A 105 -5.93 3.28 7.22
C THR A 105 -7.24 2.99 7.92
N PHE A 106 -7.48 1.71 8.18
CA PHE A 106 -8.66 1.21 8.87
C PHE A 106 -8.23 0.42 10.11
N SER A 107 -9.07 0.40 11.12
CA SER A 107 -8.87 -0.45 12.29
C SER A 107 -9.51 -1.82 12.06
N ASN A 108 -8.76 -2.89 12.30
CA ASN A 108 -9.25 -4.26 12.30
C ASN A 108 -9.65 -4.75 13.70
N ALA A 109 -9.66 -3.86 14.70
CA ALA A 109 -9.88 -4.23 16.10
C ALA A 109 -11.20 -4.99 16.32
N LYS A 110 -12.28 -4.60 15.63
CA LYS A 110 -13.57 -5.30 15.69
C LYS A 110 -13.44 -6.73 15.15
N ALA A 111 -12.82 -6.90 13.99
CA ALA A 111 -12.62 -8.22 13.38
C ALA A 111 -11.79 -9.14 14.30
N ARG A 112 -10.69 -8.63 14.83
CA ARG A 112 -9.86 -9.39 15.77
C ARG A 112 -10.62 -9.81 17.03
N LYS A 113 -11.35 -8.87 17.64
CA LYS A 113 -12.08 -9.12 18.90
C LYS A 113 -13.24 -10.10 18.71
N GLU A 114 -14.05 -9.92 17.68
CA GLU A 114 -15.30 -10.67 17.48
C GLU A 114 -15.10 -11.98 16.71
N LEU A 115 -14.17 -12.03 15.77
CA LEU A 115 -13.90 -13.20 14.96
C LEU A 115 -12.71 -14.03 15.47
N GLY A 116 -11.92 -13.50 16.43
CA GLY A 116 -10.69 -14.15 16.88
C GLY A 116 -9.63 -14.29 15.77
N TRP A 117 -9.75 -13.48 14.71
CA TRP A 117 -8.87 -13.54 13.55
C TRP A 117 -7.62 -12.68 13.74
N GLU A 118 -6.47 -13.27 13.48
CA GLU A 118 -5.19 -12.57 13.50
C GLU A 118 -4.54 -12.62 12.12
N PRO A 119 -4.37 -11.45 11.45
CA PRO A 119 -3.75 -11.40 10.14
C PRO A 119 -2.24 -11.64 10.21
N LEU A 120 -1.69 -12.21 9.14
CA LEU A 120 -0.26 -12.33 8.95
C LEU A 120 0.34 -10.96 8.58
N ASP A 121 1.54 -10.67 9.08
CA ASP A 121 2.26 -9.45 8.72
C ASP A 121 2.68 -9.49 7.23
N VAL A 122 2.14 -8.57 6.45
CA VAL A 122 2.39 -8.47 5.01
C VAL A 122 3.87 -8.25 4.70
N LEU A 123 4.59 -7.44 5.50
CA LEU A 123 6.01 -7.16 5.22
C LEU A 123 6.89 -8.40 5.35
N THR A 124 6.52 -9.30 6.27
CA THR A 124 7.27 -10.52 6.55
C THR A 124 6.90 -11.67 5.62
N ASN A 125 5.61 -11.79 5.29
CA ASN A 125 5.08 -12.96 4.60
C ASN A 125 4.91 -12.77 3.09
N TYR A 126 4.80 -11.52 2.60
CA TYR A 126 4.67 -11.24 1.18
C TYR A 126 5.96 -11.59 0.42
N LYS A 127 5.83 -12.45 -0.59
CA LYS A 127 6.90 -12.82 -1.53
C LYS A 127 6.56 -12.27 -2.92
N VAL A 128 7.58 -11.71 -3.59
CA VAL A 128 7.48 -11.17 -4.95
C VAL A 128 7.70 -12.24 -5.98
#